data_e1dbc7a7f628de5cb38c3f39abac25a4
#
_entry.id   e1dbc7a7f628de5cb38c3f39abac25a4
#
_cell.length_a   1.000
_cell.length_b   1.000
_cell.length_c   1.000
_cell.angle_alpha   90.00
_cell.angle_beta   90.00
_cell.angle_gamma   90.00
#
_symmetry.space_group_name_H-M   'P 1'
#
loop_
_entity.id
_entity.type
_entity.pdbx_description
1 polymer ?
#
loop_
_entity_poly.entity_id
_entity_poly.type
_entity_poly.pdbx_seq_one_letter_code
_entity_poly.pdbx_strand_id
1 'polypeptide(L)'
;MVGFPNVGKSSIITKITNSKAEVGDYAFTTLNPNIGVLKGDIEDYLIADIPGLIEGSSSGKGLGHKFLKHIERSKFLIEVLDLSCKNLDELKSQHSILIKELNSYNKDLPLRIKLVVLNKLDLCSFKDDIVGFDPIKNCGKISISCHNNSGIESLREMIEDFKL
;
A
#
# COMPACT_ATOMS: atom_id res chain seq x y z
N MET A 1 -2.23 0.41 4.06
CA MET A 1 -1.65 0.39 2.69
C MET A 1 -2.09 1.61 1.94
N VAL A 2 -1.21 2.19 1.12
CA VAL A 2 -1.44 3.39 0.29
C VAL A 2 -1.08 3.10 -1.16
N GLY A 3 -1.77 3.71 -2.12
CA GLY A 3 -1.54 3.49 -3.55
C GLY A 3 -2.78 3.83 -4.38
N PHE A 4 -2.63 3.83 -5.69
CA PHE A 4 -3.69 4.15 -6.64
C PHE A 4 -4.92 3.22 -6.52
N PRO A 5 -6.09 3.63 -7.02
CA PRO A 5 -7.22 2.72 -7.18
C PRO A 5 -6.85 1.50 -8.02
N ASN A 6 -7.42 0.35 -7.71
CA ASN A 6 -7.25 -0.90 -8.45
C ASN A 6 -5.83 -1.49 -8.52
N VAL A 7 -4.86 -0.98 -7.76
CA VAL A 7 -3.51 -1.59 -7.66
C VAL A 7 -3.52 -2.92 -6.88
N GLY A 8 -4.65 -3.26 -6.25
CA GLY A 8 -4.82 -4.55 -5.56
C GLY A 8 -4.61 -4.52 -4.05
N LYS A 9 -4.69 -3.35 -3.38
CA LYS A 9 -4.53 -3.23 -1.91
C LYS A 9 -5.43 -4.19 -1.14
N SER A 10 -6.73 -4.19 -1.42
CA SER A 10 -7.70 -5.08 -0.76
C SER A 10 -7.43 -6.56 -1.04
N SER A 11 -6.97 -6.89 -2.26
CA SER A 11 -6.58 -8.26 -2.61
C SER A 11 -5.35 -8.71 -1.83
N ILE A 12 -4.37 -7.82 -1.65
CA ILE A 12 -3.17 -8.10 -0.85
C ILE A 12 -3.59 -8.39 0.59
N ILE A 13 -4.41 -7.52 1.21
CA ILE A 13 -4.89 -7.73 2.58
C ILE A 13 -5.56 -9.10 2.72
N THR A 14 -6.48 -9.44 1.82
CA THR A 14 -7.16 -10.74 1.85
C THR A 14 -6.18 -11.92 1.77
N LYS A 15 -5.14 -11.80 0.94
CA LYS A 15 -4.15 -12.87 0.74
C LYS A 15 -3.21 -13.05 1.94
N ILE A 16 -2.71 -11.95 2.52
CA ILE A 16 -1.75 -12.03 3.62
C ILE A 16 -2.42 -12.34 4.96
N THR A 17 -3.69 -12.00 5.14
CA THR A 17 -4.40 -12.24 6.41
C THR A 17 -5.17 -13.57 6.44
N ASN A 18 -5.24 -14.31 5.32
CA ASN A 18 -6.01 -15.56 5.19
C ASN A 18 -7.49 -15.43 5.65
N SER A 19 -7.98 -14.21 5.79
CA SER A 19 -9.36 -13.92 6.17
C SER A 19 -10.01 -13.07 5.08
N LYS A 20 -11.34 -13.19 4.94
CA LYS A 20 -12.06 -12.16 4.19
C LYS A 20 -11.81 -10.84 4.93
N ALA A 21 -11.26 -9.85 4.22
CA ALA A 21 -11.09 -8.53 4.77
C ALA A 21 -12.43 -8.09 5.37
N GLU A 22 -12.50 -7.94 6.68
CA GLU A 22 -13.71 -7.46 7.32
C GLU A 22 -13.85 -5.98 7.01
N VAL A 23 -15.03 -5.60 6.54
CA VAL A 23 -15.38 -4.19 6.40
C VAL A 23 -15.63 -3.69 7.82
N GLY A 24 -14.63 -3.02 8.39
CA GLY A 24 -14.77 -2.46 9.72
C GLY A 24 -15.63 -1.21 9.70
N ASP A 25 -16.74 -1.23 10.43
CA ASP A 25 -17.51 -0.02 10.77
C ASP A 25 -16.68 0.83 11.73
N TYR A 26 -15.79 1.63 11.18
CA TYR A 26 -15.15 2.69 11.96
C TYR A 26 -16.10 3.88 12.03
N ALA A 27 -16.55 4.20 13.22
CA ALA A 27 -17.55 5.22 13.55
C ALA A 27 -17.28 6.64 12.97
N PHE A 28 -16.22 6.80 12.19
CA PHE A 28 -15.76 8.09 11.66
C PHE A 28 -15.43 8.09 10.15
N THR A 29 -15.75 7.01 9.41
CA THR A 29 -15.48 6.92 7.96
C THR A 29 -16.78 6.81 7.19
N THR A 30 -16.95 7.68 6.17
CA THR A 30 -17.99 7.54 5.15
C THR A 30 -17.63 6.47 4.10
N LEU A 31 -16.38 5.98 4.12
CA LEU A 31 -15.87 4.91 3.28
C LEU A 31 -15.33 3.83 4.22
N ASN A 32 -15.85 2.63 4.12
CA ASN A 32 -15.45 1.49 4.93
C ASN A 32 -14.08 0.99 4.45
N PRO A 33 -12.97 1.18 5.19
CA PRO A 33 -11.68 0.62 4.81
C PRO A 33 -11.74 -0.91 4.91
N ASN A 34 -11.10 -1.60 3.98
CA ASN A 34 -10.86 -3.03 4.12
C ASN A 34 -9.75 -3.21 5.17
N ILE A 35 -10.03 -4.01 6.18
CA ILE A 35 -9.10 -4.28 7.29
C ILE A 35 -8.87 -5.77 7.39
N GLY A 36 -7.63 -6.14 7.63
CA GLY A 36 -7.25 -7.51 7.94
C GLY A 36 -6.28 -7.55 9.11
N VAL A 37 -6.30 -8.66 9.82
CA VAL A 37 -5.34 -8.94 10.89
C VAL A 37 -4.37 -10.00 10.38
N LEU A 38 -3.10 -9.62 10.22
CA LEU A 38 -2.02 -10.55 9.99
C LEU A 38 -1.54 -11.05 11.35
N LYS A 39 -1.65 -12.36 11.57
CA LYS A 39 -1.17 -13.03 12.77
C LYS A 39 0.33 -13.20 12.66
N GLY A 40 1.10 -12.54 13.52
CA GLY A 40 2.53 -12.72 13.65
C GLY A 40 2.88 -13.59 14.85
N ASP A 41 4.14 -14.03 14.93
CA ASP A 41 4.63 -14.89 16.01
C ASP A 41 4.66 -14.18 17.37
N ILE A 42 4.90 -12.87 17.41
CA ILE A 42 5.04 -12.06 18.62
C ILE A 42 3.82 -11.16 18.82
N GLU A 43 3.36 -10.53 17.78
CA GLU A 43 2.22 -9.60 17.84
C GLU A 43 1.39 -9.64 16.55
N ASP A 44 0.13 -9.24 16.65
CA ASP A 44 -0.80 -9.16 15.52
C ASP A 44 -0.66 -7.79 14.83
N TYR A 45 -0.64 -7.79 13.49
CA TYR A 45 -0.58 -6.58 12.67
C TYR A 45 -1.95 -6.24 12.09
N LEU A 46 -2.50 -5.11 12.47
CA LEU A 46 -3.71 -4.58 11.87
C LEU A 46 -3.36 -3.85 10.57
N ILE A 47 -3.80 -4.37 9.43
CA ILE A 47 -3.50 -3.83 8.11
C ILE A 47 -4.78 -3.27 7.51
N ALA A 48 -4.75 -1.99 7.15
CA ALA A 48 -5.88 -1.30 6.55
C ALA A 48 -5.56 -0.84 5.12
N ASP A 49 -6.53 -1.04 4.20
CA ASP A 49 -6.55 -0.35 2.92
C ASP A 49 -7.02 1.08 3.14
N ILE A 50 -6.28 2.02 2.60
CA ILE A 50 -6.62 3.42 2.66
C ILE A 50 -7.16 3.84 1.28
N PRO A 51 -8.49 3.77 1.03
CA PRO A 51 -9.09 4.19 -0.23
C PRO A 51 -9.07 5.72 -0.37
N GLY A 52 -9.00 6.24 -1.59
CA GLY A 52 -9.29 7.66 -1.87
C GLY A 52 -8.14 8.65 -1.68
N LEU A 53 -6.88 8.19 -1.46
CA LEU A 53 -5.73 9.11 -1.47
C LEU A 53 -5.55 9.79 -2.83
N ILE A 54 -5.97 9.17 -3.92
CA ILE A 54 -5.71 9.64 -5.30
C ILE A 54 -7.00 9.96 -6.06
N GLU A 55 -8.18 9.62 -5.52
CA GLU A 55 -9.45 9.96 -6.15
C GLU A 55 -9.92 11.36 -5.74
N GLY A 56 -9.43 12.40 -6.45
CA GLY A 56 -10.06 13.73 -6.45
C GLY A 56 -9.62 14.68 -5.35
N SER A 57 -8.38 14.64 -4.91
CA SER A 57 -7.79 15.66 -4.00
C SER A 57 -7.81 17.07 -4.59
N SER A 58 -8.00 17.22 -5.90
CA SER A 58 -8.14 18.52 -6.58
C SER A 58 -9.49 19.19 -6.36
N SER A 59 -10.50 18.52 -5.82
CA SER A 59 -11.85 19.09 -5.65
C SER A 59 -12.19 19.63 -4.26
N GLY A 60 -11.22 19.72 -3.35
CA GLY A 60 -11.31 20.57 -2.14
C GLY A 60 -12.44 20.27 -1.15
N LYS A 61 -13.22 19.20 -1.30
CA LYS A 61 -14.38 18.92 -0.46
C LYS A 61 -14.14 17.76 0.51
N GLY A 62 -13.61 18.08 1.69
CA GLY A 62 -14.04 17.43 2.94
C GLY A 62 -13.65 15.98 3.24
N LEU A 63 -13.24 15.15 2.27
CA LEU A 63 -12.86 13.76 2.52
C LEU A 63 -11.44 13.61 3.12
N GLY A 64 -10.53 14.52 2.78
CA GLY A 64 -9.12 14.46 3.18
C GLY A 64 -8.88 14.46 4.70
N HIS A 65 -9.56 15.31 5.47
CA HIS A 65 -9.28 15.48 6.90
C HIS A 65 -9.72 14.29 7.78
N LYS A 66 -10.81 13.60 7.45
CA LYS A 66 -11.24 12.41 8.23
C LYS A 66 -10.32 11.22 7.96
N PHE A 67 -9.81 11.13 6.77
CA PHE A 67 -8.92 10.09 6.29
C PHE A 67 -7.52 10.20 6.88
N LEU A 68 -7.01 11.41 7.02
CA LEU A 68 -5.71 11.75 7.61
C LEU A 68 -5.55 11.20 9.04
N LYS A 69 -6.61 11.24 9.84
CA LYS A 69 -6.57 10.70 11.22
C LYS A 69 -6.25 9.21 11.27
N HIS A 70 -6.62 8.44 10.24
CA HIS A 70 -6.28 7.01 10.16
C HIS A 70 -4.83 6.79 9.75
N ILE A 71 -4.33 7.58 8.79
CA ILE A 71 -2.92 7.52 8.38
C ILE A 71 -2.02 7.98 9.54
N GLU A 72 -2.40 9.03 10.25
CA GLU A 72 -1.64 9.54 11.40
C GLU A 72 -1.50 8.52 12.53
N ARG A 73 -2.48 7.63 12.70
CA ARG A 73 -2.44 6.54 13.68
C ARG A 73 -1.62 5.34 13.22
N SER A 74 -1.29 5.25 11.94
CA SER A 74 -0.49 4.14 11.42
C SER A 74 0.96 4.29 11.87
N LYS A 75 1.56 3.23 12.40
CA LYS A 75 2.97 3.21 12.78
C LYS A 75 3.87 3.32 11.55
N PHE A 76 3.51 2.62 10.46
CA PHE A 76 4.20 2.68 9.16
C PHE A 76 3.23 2.57 7.99
N LEU A 77 3.69 2.90 6.81
CA LEU A 77 2.95 2.80 5.56
C LEU A 77 3.58 1.75 4.64
N ILE A 78 2.72 1.07 3.89
CA ILE A 78 3.10 0.18 2.78
C ILE A 78 2.58 0.83 1.51
N GLU A 79 3.49 1.21 0.62
CA GLU A 79 3.16 1.71 -0.72
C GLU A 79 2.89 0.54 -1.65
N VAL A 80 1.81 0.60 -2.44
CA VAL A 80 1.47 -0.41 -3.44
C VAL A 80 1.46 0.23 -4.82
N LEU A 81 2.30 -0.28 -5.72
CA LEU A 81 2.42 0.13 -7.12
C LEU A 81 1.96 -0.98 -8.06
N ASP A 82 1.45 -0.59 -9.22
CA ASP A 82 0.88 -1.50 -10.23
C ASP A 82 1.88 -1.77 -11.35
N LEU A 83 2.35 -3.02 -11.45
CA LEU A 83 3.27 -3.48 -12.50
C LEU A 83 2.57 -3.79 -13.84
N SER A 84 1.24 -3.69 -13.93
CA SER A 84 0.52 -3.81 -15.21
C SER A 84 0.64 -2.54 -16.07
N CYS A 85 1.36 -1.52 -15.60
CA CYS A 85 1.69 -0.34 -16.38
C CYS A 85 2.64 -0.67 -17.57
N LYS A 86 2.79 0.27 -18.51
CA LYS A 86 3.48 0.01 -19.78
C LYS A 86 4.99 -0.16 -19.65
N ASN A 87 5.60 0.58 -18.73
CA ASN A 87 7.06 0.66 -18.59
C ASN A 87 7.47 1.21 -17.21
N LEU A 88 8.78 1.22 -16.97
CA LEU A 88 9.38 1.73 -15.74
C LEU A 88 9.10 3.22 -15.48
N ASP A 89 8.98 4.05 -16.52
CA ASP A 89 8.74 5.49 -16.34
C ASP A 89 7.32 5.76 -15.84
N GLU A 90 6.34 4.97 -16.28
CA GLU A 90 4.98 5.01 -15.76
C GLU A 90 4.94 4.55 -14.29
N LEU A 91 5.70 3.51 -13.93
CA LEU A 91 5.85 3.06 -12.55
C LEU A 91 6.47 4.14 -11.65
N LYS A 92 7.54 4.82 -12.11
CA LYS A 92 8.15 5.96 -11.41
C LYS A 92 7.16 7.11 -11.25
N SER A 93 6.32 7.33 -12.25
CA SER A 93 5.26 8.37 -12.20
C SER A 93 4.24 8.05 -11.12
N GLN A 94 3.77 6.79 -11.03
CA GLN A 94 2.87 6.37 -9.94
C GLN A 94 3.46 6.70 -8.57
N HIS A 95 4.70 6.28 -8.32
CA HIS A 95 5.40 6.59 -7.08
C HIS A 95 5.47 8.10 -6.82
N SER A 96 5.93 8.88 -7.80
CA SER A 96 6.12 10.33 -7.64
C SER A 96 4.82 11.07 -7.33
N ILE A 97 3.71 10.66 -7.96
CA ILE A 97 2.38 11.24 -7.71
C ILE A 97 1.94 10.93 -6.29
N LEU A 98 2.07 9.67 -5.84
CA LEU A 98 1.69 9.28 -4.49
C LEU A 98 2.50 10.03 -3.43
N ILE A 99 3.82 10.12 -3.60
CA ILE A 99 4.68 10.87 -2.66
C ILE A 99 4.30 12.35 -2.61
N LYS A 100 4.02 12.99 -3.75
CA LYS A 100 3.55 14.39 -3.78
C LYS A 100 2.24 14.55 -3.03
N GLU A 101 1.30 13.62 -3.20
CA GLU A 101 0.03 13.66 -2.51
C GLU A 101 0.21 13.49 -0.99
N LEU A 102 0.96 12.49 -0.54
CA LEU A 102 1.27 12.30 0.88
C LEU A 102 1.94 13.55 1.48
N ASN A 103 2.91 14.14 0.77
CA ASN A 103 3.58 15.37 1.21
C ASN A 103 2.63 16.58 1.30
N SER A 104 1.62 16.65 0.44
CA SER A 104 0.63 17.74 0.48
C SER A 104 -0.23 17.72 1.74
N TYR A 105 -0.41 16.53 2.32
CA TYR A 105 -1.14 16.34 3.56
C TYR A 105 -0.26 16.53 4.80
N ASN A 106 0.84 15.79 4.85
CA ASN A 106 1.81 15.88 5.95
C ASN A 106 3.18 15.41 5.45
N LYS A 107 4.20 16.25 5.62
CA LYS A 107 5.59 15.99 5.18
C LYS A 107 6.22 14.75 5.83
N ASP A 108 5.68 14.31 6.98
CA ASP A 108 6.19 13.13 7.68
C ASP A 108 5.64 11.80 7.12
N LEU A 109 4.54 11.83 6.35
CA LEU A 109 3.92 10.61 5.85
C LEU A 109 4.81 9.81 4.91
N PRO A 110 5.49 10.40 3.92
CA PRO A 110 6.42 9.64 3.08
C PRO A 110 7.53 8.97 3.86
N LEU A 111 7.98 9.55 4.98
CA LEU A 111 9.03 9.01 5.84
C LEU A 111 8.58 7.75 6.59
N ARG A 112 7.27 7.53 6.71
CA ARG A 112 6.68 6.33 7.33
C ARG A 112 6.56 5.16 6.37
N ILE A 113 6.84 5.33 5.07
CA ILE A 113 6.85 4.21 4.13
C ILE A 113 8.05 3.32 4.44
N LYS A 114 7.78 2.08 4.83
CA LYS A 114 8.80 1.07 5.17
C LYS A 114 8.89 -0.05 4.15
N LEU A 115 7.88 -0.16 3.29
CA LEU A 115 7.82 -1.21 2.28
C LEU A 115 7.14 -0.69 1.02
N VAL A 116 7.75 -0.98 -0.14
CA VAL A 116 7.15 -0.77 -1.47
C VAL A 116 6.82 -2.13 -2.07
N VAL A 117 5.54 -2.37 -2.31
CA VAL A 117 5.01 -3.58 -2.91
C VAL A 117 4.68 -3.31 -4.37
N LEU A 118 5.35 -4.02 -5.27
CA LEU A 118 5.11 -3.99 -6.70
C LEU A 118 4.16 -5.14 -7.04
N ASN A 119 2.86 -4.85 -7.18
CA ASN A 119 1.84 -5.88 -7.41
C ASN A 119 1.56 -6.09 -8.90
N LYS A 120 0.92 -7.21 -9.22
CA LYS A 120 0.60 -7.69 -10.57
C LYS A 120 1.84 -8.07 -11.40
N LEU A 121 2.81 -8.69 -10.75
CA LEU A 121 4.04 -9.19 -11.40
C LEU A 121 3.76 -10.13 -12.59
N ASP A 122 2.65 -10.85 -12.55
CA ASP A 122 2.15 -11.71 -13.64
C ASP A 122 1.84 -10.93 -14.93
N LEU A 123 1.51 -9.64 -14.83
CA LEU A 123 1.20 -8.75 -15.96
C LEU A 123 2.38 -7.86 -16.37
N CYS A 124 3.51 -7.92 -15.66
CA CYS A 124 4.66 -7.06 -15.92
C CYS A 124 5.38 -7.45 -17.20
N SER A 125 5.54 -6.50 -18.13
CA SER A 125 6.27 -6.66 -19.41
C SER A 125 7.73 -6.20 -19.37
N PHE A 126 8.18 -5.56 -18.26
CA PHE A 126 9.52 -4.96 -18.09
C PHE A 126 10.23 -5.46 -16.81
N LYS A 127 10.19 -6.79 -16.59
CA LYS A 127 10.70 -7.42 -15.35
C LYS A 127 12.17 -7.14 -15.09
N ASP A 128 12.99 -7.07 -16.12
CA ASP A 128 14.43 -6.82 -15.98
C ASP A 128 14.73 -5.40 -15.50
N ASP A 129 13.91 -4.42 -15.91
CA ASP A 129 14.07 -3.01 -15.54
C ASP A 129 13.71 -2.73 -14.07
N ILE A 130 12.81 -3.51 -13.47
CA ILE A 130 12.38 -3.30 -12.07
C ILE A 130 13.43 -3.72 -11.06
N VAL A 131 14.43 -4.50 -11.44
CA VAL A 131 15.52 -4.94 -10.54
C VAL A 131 16.25 -3.71 -9.97
N GLY A 132 16.56 -2.74 -10.82
CA GLY A 132 17.23 -1.50 -10.44
C GLY A 132 16.31 -0.40 -9.92
N PHE A 133 15.00 -0.63 -9.87
CA PHE A 133 14.05 0.36 -9.35
C PHE A 133 14.08 0.39 -7.83
N ASP A 134 14.68 1.43 -7.26
CA ASP A 134 14.75 1.65 -5.82
C ASP A 134 14.16 3.03 -5.48
N PRO A 135 12.83 3.11 -5.30
CA PRO A 135 12.12 4.38 -5.18
C PRO A 135 12.41 5.11 -3.87
N ILE A 136 12.72 4.38 -2.80
CA ILE A 136 13.00 4.94 -1.46
C ILE A 136 14.22 4.24 -0.87
N LYS A 137 15.27 5.00 -0.59
CA LYS A 137 16.49 4.47 0.05
C LYS A 137 16.18 3.85 1.42
N ASN A 138 16.79 2.69 1.69
CA ASN A 138 16.62 1.94 2.96
C ASN A 138 15.18 1.53 3.24
N CYS A 139 14.35 1.40 2.21
CA CYS A 139 13.00 0.89 2.28
C CYS A 139 12.98 -0.53 1.72
N GLY A 140 12.19 -1.43 2.34
CA GLY A 140 11.96 -2.75 1.79
C GLY A 140 11.26 -2.67 0.42
N LYS A 141 11.59 -3.57 -0.50
CA LYS A 141 10.92 -3.69 -1.80
C LYS A 141 10.65 -5.14 -2.12
N ILE A 142 9.44 -5.43 -2.59
CA ILE A 142 9.05 -6.77 -3.02
C ILE A 142 8.12 -6.72 -4.23
N SER A 143 8.31 -7.64 -5.17
CA SER A 143 7.39 -7.83 -6.30
C SER A 143 6.53 -9.06 -6.05
N ILE A 144 5.22 -8.89 -6.21
CA ILE A 144 4.23 -9.92 -5.93
C ILE A 144 3.18 -10.06 -7.04
N SER A 145 2.46 -11.17 -7.02
CA SER A 145 1.21 -11.33 -7.77
C SER A 145 0.15 -11.95 -6.87
N CYS A 146 -0.92 -11.21 -6.61
CA CYS A 146 -2.10 -11.77 -5.94
C CYS A 146 -2.82 -12.81 -6.79
N HIS A 147 -2.65 -12.80 -8.12
CA HIS A 147 -3.30 -13.74 -9.04
C HIS A 147 -2.75 -15.16 -8.88
N ASN A 148 -1.44 -15.32 -8.91
CA ASN A 148 -0.77 -16.62 -8.82
C ASN A 148 -0.10 -16.90 -7.47
N ASN A 149 -0.30 -16.03 -6.47
CA ASN A 149 0.28 -16.07 -5.11
C ASN A 149 1.82 -15.93 -5.05
N SER A 150 2.48 -15.48 -6.12
CA SER A 150 3.92 -15.26 -6.13
C SER A 150 4.29 -14.15 -5.15
N GLY A 151 5.28 -14.41 -4.28
CA GLY A 151 5.83 -13.45 -3.32
C GLY A 151 4.93 -13.11 -2.12
N ILE A 152 3.75 -13.76 -1.99
CA ILE A 152 2.81 -13.45 -0.89
C ILE A 152 3.38 -13.85 0.46
N GLU A 153 4.00 -15.03 0.57
CA GLU A 153 4.59 -15.47 1.84
C GLU A 153 5.77 -14.60 2.25
N SER A 154 6.67 -14.29 1.31
CA SER A 154 7.77 -13.37 1.58
C SER A 154 7.29 -11.96 1.97
N LEU A 155 6.15 -11.51 1.44
CA LEU A 155 5.54 -10.25 1.87
C LEU A 155 5.07 -10.32 3.32
N ARG A 156 4.50 -11.45 3.77
CA ARG A 156 4.11 -11.66 5.17
C ARG A 156 5.32 -11.60 6.09
N GLU A 157 6.36 -12.38 5.79
CA GLU A 157 7.63 -12.39 6.54
C GLU A 157 8.22 -10.98 6.66
N MET A 158 8.27 -10.21 5.55
CA MET A 158 8.78 -8.84 5.57
C MET A 158 7.96 -7.91 6.46
N ILE A 159 6.63 -8.10 6.56
CA ILE A 159 5.78 -7.29 7.45
C ILE A 159 6.01 -7.70 8.91
N GLU A 160 6.17 -8.97 9.20
CA GLU A 160 6.44 -9.49 10.55
C GLU A 160 7.82 -9.06 11.08
N ASP A 161 8.78 -8.85 10.19
CA ASP A 161 10.12 -8.34 10.53
C ASP A 161 10.14 -6.85 10.92
N PHE A 162 9.07 -6.10 10.68
CA PHE A 162 8.97 -4.73 11.17
C PHE A 162 8.78 -4.74 12.68
N LYS A 163 9.88 -4.57 13.41
CA LYS A 163 9.83 -4.33 14.86
C LYS A 163 9.10 -3.02 15.13
N LEU A 164 7.92 -3.15 15.70
CA LEU A 164 7.04 -2.04 16.09
C LEU A 164 7.48 -1.40 17.41
#